data_df7100c4a138d6275f1efd33a122b8b9
#
_entry.id   df7100c4a138d6275f1efd33a122b8b9
#
_cell.length_a   1.000
_cell.length_b   1.000
_cell.length_c   1.000
_cell.angle_alpha   90.00
_cell.angle_beta   90.00
_cell.angle_gamma   90.00
#
_symmetry.space_group_name_H-M   'P 1'
#
loop_
_entity.id
_entity.type
_entity.pdbx_description
1 polymer ?
#
loop_
_entity_poly.entity_id
_entity_poly.type
_entity_poly.pdbx_seq_one_letter_code
_entity_poly.pdbx_strand_id
1 'polypeptide(L)'
;MNQEINEYLKNYPLEIITLFKEIESLIYQTNVSIDAKLWAKLPSYYYNDQVIRLIPFKDHINIEASSIINYKDLLTDYKLTPKGMLQIFLDKNIPSELLNTIFLETLTK
;
A
#
# COMPACT_ATOMS: atom_id res chain seq x y z
N MET A 1 2.75 16.27 0.10
CA MET A 1 2.36 15.14 -0.80
C MET A 1 3.33 15.03 -1.95
N ASN A 2 3.61 13.83 -2.39
CA ASN A 2 4.56 13.61 -3.48
C ASN A 2 3.89 13.92 -4.82
N GLN A 3 4.40 14.93 -5.52
CA GLN A 3 3.82 15.38 -6.78
C GLN A 3 3.98 14.34 -7.90
N GLU A 4 5.08 13.63 -7.90
CA GLU A 4 5.35 12.59 -8.90
C GLU A 4 4.30 11.47 -8.81
N ILE A 5 3.99 11.03 -7.59
CA ILE A 5 2.95 10.02 -7.36
C ILE A 5 1.58 10.57 -7.73
N ASN A 6 1.28 11.82 -7.38
CA ASN A 6 0.00 12.45 -7.71
C ASN A 6 -0.20 12.51 -9.23
N GLU A 7 0.82 12.85 -9.99
CA GLU A 7 0.73 12.87 -11.45
C GLU A 7 0.51 11.47 -12.01
N TYR A 8 1.21 10.48 -11.46
CA TYR A 8 1.02 9.10 -11.86
C TYR A 8 -0.42 8.63 -11.67
N LEU A 9 -1.05 9.02 -10.55
CA LEU A 9 -2.41 8.61 -10.23
C LEU A 9 -3.45 9.16 -11.18
N LYS A 10 -3.15 10.23 -11.91
CA LYS A 10 -4.09 10.81 -12.87
C LYS A 10 -4.48 9.85 -13.99
N ASN A 11 -3.73 8.76 -14.17
CA ASN A 11 -4.02 7.74 -15.17
C ASN A 11 -5.09 6.74 -14.71
N TYR A 12 -5.61 6.87 -13.49
CA TYR A 12 -6.52 5.89 -12.90
C TYR A 12 -7.88 6.48 -12.58
N PRO A 13 -8.93 5.62 -12.47
CA PRO A 13 -10.26 6.10 -12.09
C PRO A 13 -10.27 6.78 -10.73
N LEU A 14 -11.19 7.72 -10.55
CA LEU A 14 -11.30 8.48 -9.30
C LEU A 14 -11.47 7.56 -8.08
N GLU A 15 -12.25 6.49 -8.23
CA GLU A 15 -12.45 5.53 -7.13
C GLU A 15 -11.14 4.89 -6.69
N ILE A 16 -10.26 4.58 -7.64
CA ILE A 16 -8.94 4.03 -7.33
C ILE A 16 -8.05 5.09 -6.68
N ILE A 17 -8.11 6.32 -7.15
CA ILE A 17 -7.34 7.40 -6.54
C ILE A 17 -7.76 7.58 -5.08
N THR A 18 -9.07 7.55 -4.81
CA THR A 18 -9.60 7.68 -3.45
C THR A 18 -9.12 6.53 -2.56
N LEU A 19 -9.24 5.29 -3.05
CA LEU A 19 -8.77 4.12 -2.33
C LEU A 19 -7.26 4.20 -2.06
N PHE A 20 -6.50 4.60 -3.09
CA PHE A 20 -5.05 4.74 -2.97
C PHE A 20 -4.68 5.74 -1.86
N LYS A 21 -5.34 6.90 -1.84
CA LYS A 21 -5.06 7.93 -0.84
C LYS A 21 -5.37 7.46 0.58
N GLU A 22 -6.44 6.68 0.75
CA GLU A 22 -6.76 6.12 2.05
C GLU A 22 -5.68 5.15 2.53
N ILE A 23 -5.22 4.26 1.64
CA ILE A 23 -4.15 3.32 1.98
C ILE A 23 -2.83 4.06 2.23
N GLU A 24 -2.51 5.04 1.38
CA GLU A 24 -1.31 5.85 1.55
C GLU A 24 -1.29 6.54 2.90
N SER A 25 -2.44 7.06 3.35
CA SER A 25 -2.52 7.72 4.65
C SER A 25 -2.14 6.80 5.80
N LEU A 26 -2.43 5.50 5.68
CA LEU A 26 -2.06 4.53 6.70
C LEU A 26 -0.55 4.34 6.79
N ILE A 27 0.16 4.49 5.67
CA ILE A 27 1.61 4.45 5.67
C ILE A 27 2.17 5.64 6.46
N TYR A 28 1.63 6.84 6.21
CA TYR A 28 2.10 8.03 6.93
C TYR A 28 1.69 8.05 8.39
N GLN A 29 0.63 7.35 8.76
CA GLN A 29 0.19 7.22 10.16
C GLN A 29 1.14 6.34 10.99
N THR A 30 2.10 5.66 10.37
CA THR A 30 3.16 4.96 11.11
C THR A 30 4.11 5.93 11.81
N ASN A 31 4.10 7.20 11.39
CA ASN A 31 4.95 8.27 11.95
C ASN A 31 6.45 8.06 11.75
N VAL A 32 6.85 7.19 10.83
CA VAL A 32 8.26 7.12 10.43
C VAL A 32 8.50 8.12 9.29
N SER A 33 9.75 8.48 9.10
CA SER A 33 10.14 9.47 8.09
C SER A 33 10.20 8.81 6.72
N ILE A 34 9.12 8.95 5.95
CA ILE A 34 8.95 8.28 4.67
C ILE A 34 9.61 9.07 3.54
N ASP A 35 10.38 8.35 2.71
CA ASP A 35 10.88 8.87 1.43
C ASP A 35 10.04 8.23 0.32
N ALA A 36 9.11 9.00 -0.24
CA ALA A 36 8.19 8.52 -1.26
C ALA A 36 8.66 8.91 -2.65
N LYS A 37 8.61 7.97 -3.60
CA LYS A 37 9.00 8.22 -4.99
C LYS A 37 8.46 7.13 -5.90
N LEU A 38 8.52 7.36 -7.21
CA LEU A 38 8.27 6.31 -8.19
C LEU A 38 9.56 5.51 -8.41
N TRP A 39 9.49 4.21 -8.25
CA TRP A 39 10.56 3.30 -8.61
C TRP A 39 10.03 2.37 -9.68
N ALA A 40 10.67 2.36 -10.85
CA ALA A 40 10.21 1.58 -11.99
C ALA A 40 8.71 1.84 -12.27
N LYS A 41 8.30 3.11 -12.17
CA LYS A 41 6.91 3.56 -12.36
C LYS A 41 5.93 3.04 -11.30
N LEU A 42 6.42 2.60 -10.15
CA LEU A 42 5.57 2.14 -9.05
C LEU A 42 5.70 3.06 -7.84
N PRO A 43 4.58 3.55 -7.28
CA PRO A 43 4.62 4.32 -6.04
C PRO A 43 5.28 3.53 -4.92
N SER A 44 6.38 4.05 -4.39
CA SER A 44 7.22 3.36 -3.42
C SER A 44 7.51 4.26 -2.23
N TYR A 45 7.43 3.68 -1.03
CA TYR A 45 7.53 4.40 0.24
C TYR A 45 8.65 3.75 1.04
N TYR A 46 9.76 4.47 1.20
CA TYR A 46 10.97 3.93 1.80
C TYR A 46 11.20 4.47 3.20
N TYR A 47 11.71 3.62 4.06
CA TYR A 47 12.34 4.01 5.32
C TYR A 47 13.56 3.12 5.52
N ASN A 48 14.76 3.75 5.53
CA ASN A 48 16.02 3.01 5.51
C ASN A 48 16.05 2.04 4.31
N ASP A 49 16.28 0.77 4.55
CA ASP A 49 16.35 -0.25 3.50
C ASP A 49 15.01 -0.93 3.25
N GLN A 50 13.95 -0.52 3.94
CA GLN A 50 12.63 -1.14 3.83
C GLN A 50 11.74 -0.36 2.87
N VAL A 51 10.78 -1.04 2.27
CA VAL A 51 9.89 -0.42 1.30
C VAL A 51 8.48 -0.99 1.37
N ILE A 52 7.51 -0.12 1.11
CA ILE A 52 6.12 -0.50 0.82
C ILE A 52 5.82 0.03 -0.57
N ARG A 53 5.20 -0.78 -1.43
CA ARG A 53 4.74 -0.32 -2.74
C ARG A 53 3.24 -0.48 -2.85
N LEU A 54 2.60 0.52 -3.45
CA LEU A 54 1.18 0.50 -3.76
C LEU A 54 1.04 0.48 -5.27
N ILE A 55 0.43 -0.58 -5.81
CA ILE A 55 0.35 -0.79 -7.25
C ILE A 55 -1.11 -0.74 -7.66
N PRO A 56 -1.56 0.39 -8.25
CA PRO A 56 -2.97 0.54 -8.62
C PRO A 56 -3.30 -0.18 -9.93
N PHE A 57 -4.53 -0.65 -10.00
CA PHE A 57 -5.16 -1.20 -11.19
C PHE A 57 -6.53 -0.52 -11.34
N LYS A 58 -7.33 -0.94 -12.32
CA LYS A 58 -8.63 -0.30 -12.54
C LYS A 58 -9.65 -0.55 -11.44
N ASP A 59 -9.57 -1.68 -10.76
CA ASP A 59 -10.58 -2.12 -9.79
C ASP A 59 -10.00 -2.53 -8.45
N HIS A 60 -8.68 -2.42 -8.26
CA HIS A 60 -8.04 -2.81 -7.00
C HIS A 60 -6.65 -2.20 -6.89
N ILE A 61 -6.07 -2.33 -5.70
CA ILE A 61 -4.70 -1.95 -5.44
C ILE A 61 -3.98 -3.14 -4.84
N ASN A 62 -2.81 -3.47 -5.38
CA ASN A 62 -1.92 -4.45 -4.77
C ASN A 62 -0.99 -3.74 -3.80
N ILE A 63 -0.83 -4.32 -2.62
CA ILE A 63 0.07 -3.80 -1.59
C ILE A 63 1.23 -4.77 -1.43
N GLU A 64 2.44 -4.27 -1.65
CA GLU A 64 3.66 -5.02 -1.42
C GLU A 64 4.28 -4.53 -0.11
N ALA A 65 4.33 -5.42 0.88
CA ALA A 65 4.93 -5.13 2.18
C ALA A 65 5.38 -6.45 2.79
N SER A 66 6.64 -6.54 3.21
CA SER A 66 7.24 -7.82 3.61
C SER A 66 6.55 -8.47 4.80
N SER A 67 5.94 -7.68 5.68
CA SER A 67 5.30 -8.23 6.88
C SER A 67 3.89 -8.78 6.65
N ILE A 68 3.33 -8.65 5.45
CA ILE A 68 2.00 -9.20 5.15
C ILE A 68 1.94 -10.69 5.48
N ILE A 69 3.00 -11.43 5.16
CA ILE A 69 3.05 -12.88 5.36
C ILE A 69 2.83 -13.26 6.83
N ASN A 70 3.22 -12.40 7.75
CA ASN A 70 3.07 -12.67 9.19
C ASN A 70 1.63 -12.55 9.67
N TYR A 71 0.76 -11.96 8.86
CA TYR A 71 -0.64 -11.69 9.22
C TYR A 71 -1.62 -12.39 8.28
N LYS A 72 -1.13 -13.33 7.51
CA LYS A 72 -1.92 -14.04 6.50
C LYS A 72 -3.20 -14.65 7.08
N ASP A 73 -3.13 -15.17 8.29
CA ASP A 73 -4.30 -15.81 8.94
C ASP A 73 -5.39 -14.80 9.32
N LEU A 74 -5.05 -13.53 9.42
CA LEU A 74 -6.00 -12.44 9.69
C LEU A 74 -6.53 -11.79 8.42
N LEU A 75 -6.06 -12.24 7.25
CA LEU A 75 -6.41 -11.66 5.96
C LEU A 75 -7.19 -12.67 5.09
N THR A 76 -7.87 -13.62 5.70
CA THR A 76 -8.56 -14.69 4.97
C THR A 76 -9.71 -14.18 4.12
N ASP A 77 -10.27 -13.00 4.43
CA ASP A 77 -11.34 -12.40 3.62
C ASP A 77 -10.79 -11.62 2.42
N TYR A 78 -9.47 -11.58 2.27
CA TYR A 78 -8.81 -10.84 1.19
C TYR A 78 -8.02 -11.80 0.32
N LYS A 79 -7.66 -11.32 -0.88
CA LYS A 79 -6.85 -12.12 -1.81
C LYS A 79 -5.38 -11.76 -1.65
N LEU A 80 -4.54 -12.77 -1.65
CA LEU A 80 -3.08 -12.59 -1.71
C LEU A 80 -2.61 -13.16 -3.05
N THR A 81 -1.69 -12.44 -3.70
CA THR A 81 -1.08 -12.93 -4.94
C THR A 81 -0.07 -14.03 -4.62
N PRO A 82 0.36 -14.83 -5.62
CA PRO A 82 1.41 -15.82 -5.40
C PRO A 82 2.71 -15.25 -4.84
N LYS A 83 2.97 -13.97 -5.08
CA LYS A 83 4.15 -13.29 -4.57
C LYS A 83 3.93 -12.66 -3.18
N GLY A 84 2.74 -12.83 -2.61
CA GLY A 84 2.45 -12.36 -1.27
C GLY A 84 1.93 -10.93 -1.18
N MET A 85 1.54 -10.32 -2.29
CA MET A 85 0.92 -8.99 -2.27
C MET A 85 -0.53 -9.10 -1.84
N LEU A 86 -0.99 -8.16 -1.02
CA LEU A 86 -2.38 -8.07 -0.61
C LEU A 86 -3.16 -7.27 -1.65
N GLN A 87 -4.30 -7.80 -2.08
CA GLN A 87 -5.17 -7.12 -3.06
C GLN A 87 -6.38 -6.51 -2.35
N ILE A 88 -6.55 -5.19 -2.48
CA ILE A 88 -7.73 -4.49 -1.95
C ILE A 88 -8.59 -4.08 -3.13
N PHE A 89 -9.74 -4.74 -3.28
CA PHE A 89 -10.69 -4.43 -4.34
C PHE A 89 -11.65 -3.33 -3.89
N LEU A 90 -12.24 -2.61 -4.86
CA LEU A 90 -13.12 -1.46 -4.58
C LEU A 90 -14.32 -1.81 -3.71
N ASP A 91 -14.81 -3.05 -3.77
CA ASP A 91 -15.97 -3.49 -3.01
C ASP A 91 -15.62 -4.00 -1.60
N LYS A 92 -14.36 -3.90 -1.20
CA LYS A 92 -13.91 -4.39 0.11
C LYS A 92 -13.59 -3.23 1.04
N ASN A 93 -13.83 -3.44 2.33
CA ASN A 93 -13.38 -2.50 3.34
C ASN A 93 -11.87 -2.63 3.51
N ILE A 94 -11.22 -1.50 3.79
CA ILE A 94 -9.80 -1.49 4.09
C ILE A 94 -9.60 -1.97 5.52
N PRO A 95 -8.75 -2.99 5.77
CA PRO A 95 -8.44 -3.43 7.14
C PRO A 95 -7.45 -2.46 7.77
N SER A 96 -7.92 -1.26 8.12
CA SER A 96 -7.06 -0.11 8.43
C SER A 96 -6.13 -0.34 9.61
N GLU A 97 -6.62 -0.86 10.72
CA GLU A 97 -5.78 -1.09 11.90
C GLU A 97 -4.70 -2.12 11.61
N LEU A 98 -5.09 -3.21 10.95
CA LEU A 98 -4.15 -4.27 10.61
C LEU A 98 -3.10 -3.78 9.62
N LEU A 99 -3.51 -2.99 8.62
CA LEU A 99 -2.57 -2.44 7.65
C LEU A 99 -1.59 -1.48 8.31
N ASN A 100 -2.06 -0.64 9.24
CA ASN A 100 -1.14 0.24 9.95
C ASN A 100 -0.08 -0.57 10.71
N THR A 101 -0.49 -1.65 11.36
CA THR A 101 0.43 -2.57 12.05
C THR A 101 1.41 -3.21 11.08
N ILE A 102 0.91 -3.72 9.95
CA ILE A 102 1.75 -4.35 8.92
C ILE A 102 2.78 -3.35 8.37
N PHE A 103 2.33 -2.12 8.08
CA PHE A 103 3.21 -1.09 7.53
C PHE A 103 4.30 -0.71 8.52
N LEU A 104 3.94 -0.50 9.79
CA LEU A 104 4.92 -0.16 10.80
C LEU A 104 5.95 -1.29 10.97
N GLU A 105 5.49 -2.52 11.04
CA GLU A 105 6.39 -3.67 11.18
C GLU A 105 7.29 -3.80 9.95
N THR A 106 6.76 -3.62 8.74
CA THR A 106 7.55 -3.69 7.51
C THR A 106 8.67 -2.66 7.51
N LEU A 107 8.34 -1.42 7.87
CA LEU A 107 9.28 -0.31 7.76
C LEU A 107 10.33 -0.30 8.86
N THR A 108 10.03 -0.88 10.02
CA THR A 108 10.92 -0.81 11.18
C THR A 108 11.67 -2.10 11.49
N LYS A 109 11.69 -3.02 10.55
CA LYS A 109 12.46 -4.27 10.71
C LYS A 109 13.95 -4.03 10.90
#